data_841aa4e6c4aa0708da33c8f79838d959
#
_entry.id   841aa4e6c4aa0708da33c8f79838d959
#
_cell.length_a   1.000
_cell.length_b   1.000
_cell.length_c   1.000
_cell.angle_alpha   90.00
_cell.angle_beta   90.00
_cell.angle_gamma   90.00
#
_symmetry.space_group_name_H-M   'P 1'
#
loop_
_entity.id
_entity.type
_entity.pdbx_description
1 polymer ?
#
loop_
_entity_poly.entity_id
_entity_poly.type
_entity_poly.pdbx_seq_one_letter_code
_entity_poly.pdbx_strand_id
1 'polypeptide(L)'
;MHAQFGFLFVIGLRLRRTHNLEINRSKVELALEREGREFSKTHPRSKKMFERARKSMIGGVPMNWMVEWPGAFPIFVTRARGSRVVDVDGRSYVDFCLGDTGAMFGHGPEATVRAATAQMRRGITTMLPTEDSIWVGEELARRFGLPYWQVAMTATDANRFALRMAREATGRRKVLVFNGCYHGTVDEALVRLVDGRVMPREGSMPPPVDPEVTTKVVEFNHLAALETALSPRDVAAVLMEPAMTNCGIILASDGYLDGVRELTQRTGTVWIIDETHTWCAGPGGYTRAYGLKPDMITLGKPVAGGLPAAAFGLSQELYEKNIGNMLAETTGVNGLGGTLTGNALALAAMRATLEKVITAKAYRHMVPLAKKFDADVEGAIHDYGLPWHSIRLGSRVEYRFRAAPPRNGTEAIAAKDPLLNKYVHLYDLNRGILLTPFHNMALMSPYTTRKDVDLHANVFRDSIQEILG
;
A
#
# COMPACT_ATOMS: atom_id res chain seq x y z
N MET A 1 -24.52 50.18 56.20
CA MET A 1 -24.23 48.87 56.85
C MET A 1 -24.64 47.78 55.92
N HIS A 2 -23.72 47.13 55.27
CA HIS A 2 -23.65 45.73 54.92
C HIS A 2 -22.45 45.54 53.96
N ALA A 3 -21.39 44.99 54.50
CA ALA A 3 -20.20 44.62 53.78
C ALA A 3 -20.44 43.29 53.05
N GLN A 4 -20.12 43.21 51.75
CA GLN A 4 -20.00 41.94 51.01
C GLN A 4 -18.53 41.63 50.74
N PHE A 5 -18.06 40.59 51.36
CA PHE A 5 -16.74 39.96 51.09
C PHE A 5 -16.79 39.23 49.76
N GLY A 6 -16.01 39.70 48.78
CA GLY A 6 -15.76 38.97 47.53
C GLY A 6 -14.54 38.06 47.65
N PHE A 7 -14.76 36.73 47.59
CA PHE A 7 -13.69 35.74 47.48
C PHE A 7 -13.12 35.73 46.07
N LEU A 8 -11.88 36.18 45.91
CA LEU A 8 -11.11 35.96 44.68
C LEU A 8 -10.58 34.53 44.68
N PHE A 9 -11.14 33.69 43.77
CA PHE A 9 -10.54 32.40 43.39
C PHE A 9 -9.42 32.69 42.37
N VAL A 10 -8.17 32.61 42.78
CA VAL A 10 -7.01 32.60 41.89
C VAL A 10 -6.88 31.19 41.32
N ILE A 11 -7.40 30.98 40.11
CA ILE A 11 -7.13 29.78 39.34
C ILE A 11 -5.71 29.87 38.81
N GLY A 12 -4.79 29.15 39.46
CA GLY A 12 -3.42 29.01 39.00
C GLY A 12 -3.37 28.15 37.72
N LEU A 13 -3.46 28.81 36.57
CA LEU A 13 -3.06 28.18 35.31
C LEU A 13 -1.56 27.90 35.37
N ARG A 14 -1.18 26.67 35.68
CA ARG A 14 0.15 26.17 35.37
C ARG A 14 0.30 26.15 33.84
N LEU A 15 0.83 27.20 33.27
CA LEU A 15 1.44 27.18 31.95
C LEU A 15 2.53 26.10 31.96
N ARG A 16 2.21 24.89 31.50
CA ARG A 16 3.23 23.92 31.12
C ARG A 16 4.03 24.58 29.98
N ARG A 17 5.27 24.95 30.26
CA ARG A 17 6.23 25.29 29.22
C ARG A 17 6.30 24.06 28.30
N THR A 18 5.72 24.17 27.13
CA THR A 18 6.00 23.25 26.02
C THR A 18 7.44 23.55 25.58
N HIS A 19 8.39 22.88 26.19
CA HIS A 19 9.71 22.77 25.58
C HIS A 19 9.46 21.97 24.30
N ASN A 20 9.58 22.60 23.15
CA ASN A 20 9.77 21.87 21.89
C ASN A 20 11.06 21.06 22.07
N LEU A 21 10.93 19.79 22.41
CA LEU A 21 12.04 18.88 22.50
C LEU A 21 12.49 18.59 21.06
N GLU A 22 13.68 19.00 20.72
CA GLU A 22 14.24 18.73 19.39
C GLU A 22 14.86 17.33 19.36
N ILE A 23 14.71 16.66 18.22
CA ILE A 23 15.39 15.39 17.95
C ILE A 23 16.89 15.65 17.86
N ASN A 24 17.64 15.03 18.75
CA ASN A 24 19.11 15.12 18.77
C ASN A 24 19.70 14.12 17.77
N ARG A 25 20.17 14.63 16.63
CA ARG A 25 20.72 13.81 15.53
C ARG A 25 21.87 12.90 15.96
N SER A 26 22.78 13.41 16.80
CA SER A 26 23.91 12.60 17.31
C SER A 26 23.42 11.46 18.22
N LYS A 27 22.37 11.69 19.01
CA LYS A 27 21.73 10.60 19.77
C LYS A 27 21.11 9.56 18.85
N VAL A 28 20.45 9.98 17.75
CA VAL A 28 19.89 9.05 16.75
C VAL A 28 20.99 8.17 16.15
N GLU A 29 22.12 8.75 15.74
CA GLU A 29 23.26 8.02 15.17
C GLU A 29 23.82 6.99 16.17
N LEU A 30 24.10 7.42 17.41
CA LEU A 30 24.60 6.53 18.47
C LEU A 30 23.63 5.40 18.81
N ALA A 31 22.33 5.72 18.88
CA ALA A 31 21.29 4.73 19.14
C ALA A 31 21.19 3.73 17.97
N LEU A 32 21.23 4.22 16.72
CA LEU A 32 21.21 3.36 15.52
C LEU A 32 22.41 2.41 15.49
N GLU A 33 23.61 2.88 15.83
CA GLU A 33 24.79 2.03 15.92
C GLU A 33 24.64 0.95 17.01
N ARG A 34 24.12 1.32 18.18
CA ARG A 34 23.85 0.37 19.26
C ARG A 34 22.84 -0.69 18.83
N GLU A 35 21.71 -0.26 18.24
CA GLU A 35 20.68 -1.17 17.74
C GLU A 35 21.23 -2.08 16.62
N GLY A 36 22.12 -1.59 15.76
CA GLY A 36 22.80 -2.38 14.74
C GLY A 36 23.73 -3.47 15.31
N ARG A 37 24.43 -3.16 16.40
CA ARG A 37 25.24 -4.16 17.12
C ARG A 37 24.36 -5.24 17.76
N GLU A 38 23.27 -4.84 18.42
CA GLU A 38 22.32 -5.76 19.06
C GLU A 38 21.64 -6.66 18.00
N PHE A 39 21.19 -6.08 16.87
CA PHE A 39 20.64 -6.84 15.76
C PHE A 39 21.63 -7.91 15.27
N SER A 40 22.86 -7.54 15.00
CA SER A 40 23.89 -8.47 14.49
C SER A 40 24.21 -9.60 15.48
N LYS A 41 24.19 -9.29 16.77
CA LYS A 41 24.40 -10.26 17.86
C LYS A 41 23.25 -11.24 18.00
N THR A 42 22.03 -10.78 17.81
CA THR A 42 20.80 -11.57 18.06
C THR A 42 20.31 -12.35 16.85
N HIS A 43 20.88 -12.12 15.63
CA HIS A 43 20.48 -12.77 14.38
C HIS A 43 21.62 -13.49 13.64
N PRO A 44 22.44 -14.33 14.32
CA PRO A 44 23.60 -14.96 13.70
C PRO A 44 23.24 -15.96 12.60
N ARG A 45 22.07 -16.63 12.70
CA ARG A 45 21.63 -17.60 11.68
C ARG A 45 21.13 -16.90 10.43
N SER A 46 20.38 -15.80 10.57
CA SER A 46 19.97 -14.94 9.47
C SER A 46 21.19 -14.38 8.72
N LYS A 47 22.21 -13.90 9.45
CA LYS A 47 23.49 -13.47 8.85
C LYS A 47 24.12 -14.55 7.99
N LYS A 48 24.28 -15.75 8.55
CA LYS A 48 24.88 -16.90 7.82
C LYS A 48 24.07 -17.27 6.58
N MET A 49 22.73 -17.22 6.66
CA MET A 49 21.87 -17.50 5.52
C MET A 49 22.00 -16.40 4.44
N PHE A 50 22.08 -15.14 4.81
CA PHE A 50 22.29 -14.05 3.88
C PHE A 50 23.64 -14.15 3.15
N GLU A 51 24.73 -14.43 3.88
CA GLU A 51 26.05 -14.67 3.30
C GLU A 51 26.04 -15.82 2.28
N ARG A 52 25.28 -16.89 2.57
CA ARG A 52 25.06 -18.01 1.63
C ARG A 52 24.24 -17.58 0.42
N ALA A 53 23.13 -16.85 0.63
CA ALA A 53 22.21 -16.43 -0.43
C ALA A 53 22.88 -15.48 -1.45
N ARG A 54 23.80 -14.63 -1.01
CA ARG A 54 24.59 -13.73 -1.89
C ARG A 54 25.41 -14.46 -2.96
N LYS A 55 25.64 -15.76 -2.81
CA LYS A 55 26.38 -16.57 -3.79
C LYS A 55 25.55 -16.98 -5.00
N SER A 56 24.20 -16.90 -4.90
CA SER A 56 23.29 -17.40 -5.95
C SER A 56 22.10 -16.49 -6.23
N MET A 57 21.85 -15.48 -5.38
CA MET A 57 20.74 -14.55 -5.55
C MET A 57 21.26 -13.13 -5.70
N ILE A 58 20.65 -12.36 -6.61
CA ILE A 58 20.95 -10.94 -6.78
C ILE A 58 20.66 -10.21 -5.49
N GLY A 59 21.66 -9.52 -4.93
CA GLY A 59 21.55 -8.85 -3.64
C GLY A 59 21.37 -9.78 -2.42
N GLY A 60 21.42 -11.12 -2.60
CA GLY A 60 21.22 -12.10 -1.52
C GLY A 60 19.75 -12.33 -1.12
N VAL A 61 18.81 -11.90 -1.94
CA VAL A 61 17.36 -12.00 -1.70
C VAL A 61 16.61 -12.39 -2.97
N PRO A 62 15.43 -13.03 -2.88
CA PRO A 62 14.64 -13.39 -4.06
C PRO A 62 13.93 -12.18 -4.70
N MET A 63 13.80 -11.06 -3.98
CA MET A 63 13.21 -9.81 -4.48
C MET A 63 13.92 -8.63 -3.81
N ASN A 64 14.35 -7.65 -4.62
CA ASN A 64 15.27 -6.58 -4.20
C ASN A 64 14.78 -5.76 -2.98
N TRP A 65 13.49 -5.52 -2.80
CA TRP A 65 12.98 -4.77 -1.64
C TRP A 65 13.19 -5.48 -0.30
N MET A 66 13.47 -6.78 -0.31
CA MET A 66 13.76 -7.51 0.92
C MET A 66 15.08 -7.10 1.59
N VAL A 67 15.94 -6.31 0.92
CA VAL A 67 17.12 -5.71 1.55
C VAL A 67 16.84 -4.37 2.24
N GLU A 68 15.65 -3.79 2.04
CA GLU A 68 15.26 -2.52 2.67
C GLU A 68 14.93 -2.66 4.16
N TRP A 69 14.78 -3.88 4.67
CA TRP A 69 14.58 -4.12 6.09
C TRP A 69 15.76 -3.56 6.91
N PRO A 70 15.46 -2.94 8.08
CA PRO A 70 16.51 -2.34 8.89
C PRO A 70 17.50 -3.39 9.39
N GLY A 71 18.76 -3.00 9.51
CA GLY A 71 19.85 -3.88 9.91
C GLY A 71 20.88 -4.10 8.81
N ALA A 72 21.95 -4.81 9.13
CA ALA A 72 23.05 -5.09 8.20
C ALA A 72 22.70 -6.17 7.15
N PHE A 73 21.64 -6.91 7.37
CA PHE A 73 21.11 -7.99 6.52
C PHE A 73 19.63 -8.23 6.86
N PRO A 74 18.82 -8.80 5.95
CA PRO A 74 17.44 -9.14 6.25
C PRO A 74 17.34 -10.35 7.20
N ILE A 75 16.29 -10.41 8.02
CA ILE A 75 15.93 -11.62 8.75
C ILE A 75 15.41 -12.68 7.77
N PHE A 76 15.67 -13.96 8.06
CA PHE A 76 15.14 -15.09 7.29
C PHE A 76 14.00 -15.73 8.07
N VAL A 77 12.82 -15.83 7.44
CA VAL A 77 11.59 -16.30 8.06
C VAL A 77 11.47 -17.81 7.98
N THR A 78 11.05 -18.47 9.07
CA THR A 78 10.71 -19.90 9.11
C THR A 78 9.22 -20.16 9.02
N ARG A 79 8.41 -19.28 9.60
CA ARG A 79 6.94 -19.39 9.56
C ARG A 79 6.29 -18.02 9.77
N ALA A 80 5.08 -17.90 9.23
CA ALA A 80 4.20 -16.79 9.50
C ALA A 80 2.76 -17.29 9.68
N ARG A 81 2.03 -16.79 10.67
CA ARG A 81 0.63 -17.14 10.91
C ARG A 81 -0.11 -15.99 11.58
N GLY A 82 -1.28 -15.64 11.05
CA GLY A 82 -2.07 -14.52 11.56
C GLY A 82 -1.27 -13.20 11.49
N SER A 83 -1.06 -12.55 12.63
CA SER A 83 -0.26 -11.32 12.76
C SER A 83 1.15 -11.59 13.30
N ARG A 84 1.70 -12.79 13.13
CA ARG A 84 3.00 -13.16 13.67
C ARG A 84 3.92 -13.74 12.59
N VAL A 85 5.19 -13.35 12.70
CA VAL A 85 6.30 -13.89 11.92
C VAL A 85 7.34 -14.45 12.88
N VAL A 86 7.97 -15.58 12.54
CA VAL A 86 9.08 -16.17 13.30
C VAL A 86 10.26 -16.35 12.36
N ASP A 87 11.42 -15.87 12.75
CA ASP A 87 12.65 -15.98 11.99
C ASP A 87 13.43 -17.30 12.27
N VAL A 88 14.54 -17.48 11.56
CA VAL A 88 15.42 -18.64 11.72
C VAL A 88 16.21 -18.62 13.03
N ASP A 89 16.32 -17.46 13.67
CA ASP A 89 16.98 -17.29 14.96
C ASP A 89 16.02 -17.60 16.13
N GLY A 90 14.74 -17.89 15.82
CA GLY A 90 13.70 -18.27 16.77
C GLY A 90 12.97 -17.09 17.39
N ARG A 91 13.20 -15.88 16.91
CA ARG A 91 12.53 -14.68 17.40
C ARG A 91 11.14 -14.55 16.78
N SER A 92 10.18 -14.06 17.56
CA SER A 92 8.81 -13.84 17.11
C SER A 92 8.50 -12.35 17.07
N TYR A 93 7.82 -11.92 16.00
CA TYR A 93 7.48 -10.53 15.73
C TYR A 93 5.98 -10.34 15.59
N VAL A 94 5.48 -9.24 16.13
CA VAL A 94 4.18 -8.68 15.71
C VAL A 94 4.38 -8.06 14.34
N ASP A 95 3.62 -8.52 13.36
CA ASP A 95 3.74 -8.05 12.00
C ASP A 95 2.64 -7.03 11.67
N PHE A 96 3.02 -5.76 11.61
CA PHE A 96 2.20 -4.66 11.09
C PHE A 96 2.50 -4.35 9.62
N CYS A 97 3.56 -4.93 9.04
CA CYS A 97 3.81 -4.82 7.60
C CYS A 97 2.84 -5.69 6.80
N LEU A 98 2.55 -6.91 7.29
CA LEU A 98 1.63 -7.86 6.66
C LEU A 98 1.90 -8.00 5.14
N GLY A 99 3.20 -8.18 4.81
CA GLY A 99 3.63 -8.34 3.43
C GLY A 99 3.27 -7.14 2.55
N ASP A 100 3.32 -5.94 3.09
CA ASP A 100 2.91 -4.69 2.41
C ASP A 100 1.53 -4.82 1.76
N THR A 101 0.52 -5.16 2.56
CA THR A 101 -0.88 -5.43 2.18
C THR A 101 -1.15 -6.85 1.67
N GLY A 102 -0.16 -7.58 1.13
CA GLY A 102 -0.37 -8.94 0.61
C GLY A 102 -0.98 -9.91 1.63
N ALA A 103 -0.62 -9.77 2.90
CA ALA A 103 -1.15 -10.53 4.03
C ALA A 103 -2.03 -9.67 4.96
N MET A 104 -2.68 -8.63 4.47
CA MET A 104 -3.51 -7.72 5.30
C MET A 104 -4.56 -8.46 6.13
N PHE A 105 -5.04 -9.60 5.67
CA PHE A 105 -6.01 -10.42 6.41
C PHE A 105 -5.35 -11.52 7.24
N GLY A 106 -4.05 -11.43 7.49
CA GLY A 106 -3.23 -12.36 8.23
C GLY A 106 -2.49 -13.37 7.35
N HIS A 107 -1.37 -13.86 7.85
CA HIS A 107 -0.61 -14.91 7.19
C HIS A 107 -1.34 -16.25 7.28
N GLY A 108 -1.47 -16.93 6.15
CA GLY A 108 -2.07 -18.25 6.06
C GLY A 108 -3.53 -18.31 6.58
N PRO A 109 -4.49 -17.50 6.07
CA PRO A 109 -5.88 -17.58 6.47
C PRO A 109 -6.43 -18.99 6.26
N GLU A 110 -6.99 -19.60 7.29
CA GLU A 110 -7.36 -21.03 7.32
C GLU A 110 -8.28 -21.44 6.15
N ALA A 111 -9.26 -20.60 5.80
CA ALA A 111 -10.17 -20.89 4.69
C ALA A 111 -9.42 -20.93 3.34
N THR A 112 -8.51 -19.99 3.13
CA THR A 112 -7.68 -19.93 1.90
C THR A 112 -6.73 -21.13 1.83
N VAL A 113 -6.04 -21.45 2.94
CA VAL A 113 -5.11 -22.58 3.00
C VAL A 113 -5.82 -23.89 2.67
N ARG A 114 -6.99 -24.14 3.28
CA ARG A 114 -7.78 -25.37 3.00
C ARG A 114 -8.22 -25.44 1.54
N ALA A 115 -8.76 -24.37 0.98
CA ALA A 115 -9.21 -24.34 -0.41
C ALA A 115 -8.03 -24.56 -1.39
N ALA A 116 -6.91 -23.86 -1.18
CA ALA A 116 -5.70 -24.03 -1.96
C ALA A 116 -5.15 -25.46 -1.91
N THR A 117 -5.05 -26.04 -0.71
CA THR A 117 -4.57 -27.43 -0.53
C THR A 117 -5.48 -28.44 -1.22
N ALA A 118 -6.79 -28.27 -1.10
CA ALA A 118 -7.75 -29.13 -1.79
C ALA A 118 -7.64 -29.02 -3.32
N GLN A 119 -7.50 -27.79 -3.84
CA GLN A 119 -7.36 -27.56 -5.27
C GLN A 119 -6.02 -28.08 -5.82
N MET A 120 -4.93 -27.94 -5.09
CA MET A 120 -3.62 -28.50 -5.50
C MET A 120 -3.68 -29.99 -5.79
N ARG A 121 -4.48 -30.76 -5.04
CA ARG A 121 -4.68 -32.21 -5.26
C ARG A 121 -5.51 -32.53 -6.50
N ARG A 122 -6.29 -31.54 -7.01
CA ARG A 122 -7.16 -31.69 -8.18
C ARG A 122 -6.56 -31.12 -9.48
N GLY A 123 -5.40 -30.49 -9.38
CA GLY A 123 -4.70 -29.83 -10.49
C GLY A 123 -4.64 -28.32 -10.29
N ILE A 124 -3.56 -27.72 -10.80
CA ILE A 124 -3.25 -26.29 -10.61
C ILE A 124 -3.54 -25.49 -11.86
N THR A 125 -2.93 -25.87 -12.98
CA THR A 125 -3.00 -25.11 -14.23
C THR A 125 -3.54 -26.02 -15.32
N THR A 126 -4.80 -25.79 -15.70
CA THR A 126 -5.49 -26.65 -16.68
C THR A 126 -5.70 -25.94 -18.03
N MET A 127 -5.46 -24.63 -18.13
CA MET A 127 -5.82 -23.78 -19.27
C MET A 127 -7.35 -23.83 -19.60
N LEU A 128 -8.14 -24.28 -18.64
CA LEU A 128 -9.61 -24.37 -18.75
C LEU A 128 -10.25 -23.68 -17.54
N PRO A 129 -11.41 -23.03 -17.71
CA PRO A 129 -12.11 -22.38 -16.62
C PRO A 129 -12.65 -23.39 -15.60
N THR A 130 -12.80 -22.93 -14.35
CA THR A 130 -13.46 -23.65 -13.27
C THR A 130 -14.70 -22.87 -12.80
N GLU A 131 -15.60 -23.55 -12.06
CA GLU A 131 -16.76 -22.87 -11.43
C GLU A 131 -16.34 -21.68 -10.56
N ASP A 132 -15.19 -21.78 -9.91
CA ASP A 132 -14.66 -20.69 -9.07
C ASP A 132 -14.42 -19.40 -9.87
N SER A 133 -14.13 -19.49 -11.18
CA SER A 133 -13.96 -18.30 -12.03
C SER A 133 -15.26 -17.50 -12.19
N ILE A 134 -16.38 -18.18 -12.30
CA ILE A 134 -17.70 -17.57 -12.41
C ILE A 134 -18.02 -16.85 -11.09
N TRP A 135 -17.92 -17.58 -9.99
CA TRP A 135 -18.22 -17.04 -8.67
C TRP A 135 -17.33 -15.83 -8.31
N VAL A 136 -16.03 -15.90 -8.63
CA VAL A 136 -15.07 -14.79 -8.38
C VAL A 136 -15.47 -13.56 -9.20
N GLY A 137 -15.82 -13.72 -10.46
CA GLY A 137 -16.30 -12.62 -11.33
C GLY A 137 -17.55 -11.95 -10.77
N GLU A 138 -18.56 -12.73 -10.40
CA GLU A 138 -19.81 -12.26 -9.80
C GLU A 138 -19.58 -11.53 -8.47
N GLU A 139 -18.71 -12.06 -7.60
CA GLU A 139 -18.43 -11.47 -6.32
C GLU A 139 -17.63 -10.15 -6.44
N LEU A 140 -16.68 -10.08 -7.37
CA LEU A 140 -15.97 -8.84 -7.66
C LEU A 140 -16.93 -7.78 -8.24
N ALA A 141 -17.81 -8.16 -9.16
CA ALA A 141 -18.84 -7.28 -9.70
C ALA A 141 -19.75 -6.73 -8.58
N ARG A 142 -20.21 -7.60 -7.69
CA ARG A 142 -21.03 -7.21 -6.55
C ARG A 142 -20.32 -6.24 -5.60
N ARG A 143 -19.02 -6.44 -5.35
CA ARG A 143 -18.23 -5.61 -4.42
C ARG A 143 -17.90 -4.25 -4.99
N PHE A 144 -17.44 -4.21 -6.22
CA PHE A 144 -16.86 -3.01 -6.82
C PHE A 144 -17.78 -2.29 -7.81
N GLY A 145 -18.87 -2.92 -8.23
CA GLY A 145 -19.90 -2.30 -9.09
C GLY A 145 -19.57 -2.26 -10.58
N LEU A 146 -18.46 -2.87 -11.02
CA LEU A 146 -18.14 -3.06 -12.43
C LEU A 146 -18.59 -4.45 -12.90
N PRO A 147 -19.28 -4.58 -14.05
CA PRO A 147 -19.93 -5.83 -14.45
C PRO A 147 -18.98 -6.91 -14.97
N TYR A 148 -17.84 -6.56 -15.57
CA TYR A 148 -16.94 -7.52 -16.22
C TYR A 148 -15.58 -7.56 -15.56
N TRP A 149 -15.06 -8.77 -15.32
CA TRP A 149 -13.79 -8.97 -14.62
C TRP A 149 -12.90 -9.98 -15.33
N GLN A 150 -11.60 -9.72 -15.28
CA GLN A 150 -10.56 -10.66 -15.68
C GLN A 150 -9.53 -10.82 -14.59
N VAL A 151 -8.92 -12.00 -14.52
CA VAL A 151 -7.89 -12.33 -13.54
C VAL A 151 -6.51 -12.11 -14.15
N ALA A 152 -5.56 -11.69 -13.31
CA ALA A 152 -4.15 -11.53 -13.62
C ALA A 152 -3.30 -12.20 -12.54
N MET A 153 -1.99 -12.34 -12.77
CA MET A 153 -1.07 -12.94 -11.78
C MET A 153 -0.61 -11.93 -10.73
N THR A 154 -0.42 -10.68 -11.13
CA THR A 154 0.04 -9.60 -10.27
C THR A 154 -0.73 -8.30 -10.57
N ALA A 155 -0.72 -7.35 -9.63
CA ALA A 155 -1.27 -6.01 -9.89
C ALA A 155 -0.51 -5.29 -11.03
N THR A 156 0.77 -5.58 -11.22
CA THR A 156 1.55 -5.12 -12.39
C THR A 156 0.88 -5.55 -13.69
N ASP A 157 0.52 -6.84 -13.81
CA ASP A 157 -0.15 -7.35 -15.00
C ASP A 157 -1.55 -6.76 -15.15
N ALA A 158 -2.31 -6.66 -14.05
CA ALA A 158 -3.65 -6.06 -14.07
C ALA A 158 -3.59 -4.60 -14.57
N ASN A 159 -2.67 -3.79 -14.07
CA ASN A 159 -2.47 -2.41 -14.51
C ASN A 159 -2.00 -2.35 -15.98
N ARG A 160 -1.05 -3.20 -16.38
CA ARG A 160 -0.58 -3.28 -17.77
C ARG A 160 -1.71 -3.65 -18.73
N PHE A 161 -2.56 -4.61 -18.36
CA PHE A 161 -3.71 -5.01 -19.17
C PHE A 161 -4.77 -3.92 -19.23
N ALA A 162 -5.07 -3.27 -18.10
CA ALA A 162 -5.99 -2.13 -18.05
C ALA A 162 -5.54 -0.97 -18.97
N LEU A 163 -4.25 -0.64 -18.97
CA LEU A 163 -3.69 0.40 -19.84
C LEU A 163 -3.76 0.01 -21.33
N ARG A 164 -3.55 -1.27 -21.68
CA ARG A 164 -3.72 -1.76 -23.06
C ARG A 164 -5.15 -1.62 -23.53
N MET A 165 -6.11 -2.02 -22.69
CA MET A 165 -7.52 -1.90 -23.00
C MET A 165 -7.98 -0.43 -23.11
N ALA A 166 -7.48 0.45 -22.26
CA ALA A 166 -7.75 1.88 -22.36
C ALA A 166 -7.19 2.49 -23.66
N ARG A 167 -5.98 2.09 -24.07
CA ARG A 167 -5.40 2.50 -25.37
C ARG A 167 -6.22 2.00 -26.55
N GLU A 168 -6.64 0.76 -26.51
CA GLU A 168 -7.51 0.17 -27.54
C GLU A 168 -8.84 0.93 -27.65
N ALA A 169 -9.54 1.13 -26.52
CA ALA A 169 -10.83 1.78 -26.49
C ALA A 169 -10.80 3.26 -26.91
N THR A 170 -9.66 3.94 -26.75
CA THR A 170 -9.54 5.39 -27.02
C THR A 170 -8.73 5.72 -28.27
N GLY A 171 -7.94 4.79 -28.82
CA GLY A 171 -6.99 5.05 -29.91
C GLY A 171 -5.81 5.95 -29.50
N ARG A 172 -5.63 6.24 -28.19
CA ARG A 172 -4.62 7.16 -27.68
C ARG A 172 -3.44 6.39 -27.09
N ARG A 173 -2.26 7.02 -27.03
CA ARG A 173 -1.03 6.34 -26.61
C ARG A 173 -0.60 6.68 -25.17
N LYS A 174 -0.76 7.93 -24.75
CA LYS A 174 -0.26 8.39 -23.46
C LYS A 174 -1.15 7.94 -22.30
N VAL A 175 -0.54 7.75 -21.15
CA VAL A 175 -1.23 7.60 -19.87
C VAL A 175 -0.89 8.77 -18.95
N LEU A 176 -1.70 9.03 -17.95
CA LEU A 176 -1.41 10.00 -16.92
C LEU A 176 -1.36 9.30 -15.57
N VAL A 177 -0.31 9.59 -14.80
CA VAL A 177 -0.12 9.14 -13.43
C VAL A 177 0.25 10.31 -12.53
N PHE A 178 0.27 10.09 -11.22
CA PHE A 178 0.56 11.12 -10.23
C PHE A 178 1.98 10.99 -9.67
N ASN A 179 2.64 12.14 -9.44
CA ASN A 179 4.00 12.16 -8.90
C ASN A 179 4.06 11.42 -7.55
N GLY A 180 5.02 10.51 -7.39
CA GLY A 180 5.14 9.65 -6.21
C GLY A 180 4.29 8.38 -6.22
N CYS A 181 3.53 8.10 -7.29
CA CYS A 181 2.76 6.86 -7.43
C CYS A 181 3.65 5.62 -7.59
N TYR A 182 3.05 4.45 -7.37
CA TYR A 182 3.61 3.16 -7.74
C TYR A 182 2.47 2.21 -8.11
N HIS A 183 2.48 1.72 -9.34
CA HIS A 183 1.47 0.81 -9.89
C HIS A 183 2.07 -0.50 -10.39
N GLY A 184 3.03 -1.04 -9.65
CA GLY A 184 3.83 -2.18 -10.07
C GLY A 184 4.96 -1.79 -11.04
N THR A 185 5.56 -2.78 -11.68
CA THR A 185 6.67 -2.59 -12.63
C THR A 185 6.15 -2.31 -14.05
N VAL A 186 5.26 -1.34 -14.16
CA VAL A 186 4.72 -0.82 -15.43
C VAL A 186 5.57 0.37 -15.82
N ASP A 187 6.20 0.34 -16.99
CA ASP A 187 7.17 1.36 -17.43
C ASP A 187 6.58 2.77 -17.40
N GLU A 188 5.33 2.92 -17.81
CA GLU A 188 4.61 4.19 -17.80
C GLU A 188 4.35 4.76 -16.39
N ALA A 189 4.42 3.92 -15.35
CA ALA A 189 4.21 4.34 -13.95
C ALA A 189 5.51 4.42 -13.14
N LEU A 190 6.66 3.99 -13.71
CA LEU A 190 7.98 4.13 -13.09
C LEU A 190 8.61 5.49 -13.42
N VAL A 191 7.86 6.55 -13.11
CA VAL A 191 8.20 7.92 -13.47
C VAL A 191 8.07 8.85 -12.26
N ARG A 192 8.67 10.05 -12.38
CA ARG A 192 8.55 11.15 -11.42
C ARG A 192 8.50 12.49 -12.15
N LEU A 193 8.00 13.52 -11.48
CA LEU A 193 8.02 14.89 -11.94
C LEU A 193 9.24 15.61 -11.36
N VAL A 194 10.09 16.16 -12.19
CA VAL A 194 11.28 16.94 -11.79
C VAL A 194 11.31 18.20 -12.63
N ASP A 195 11.20 19.35 -12.01
CA ASP A 195 11.23 20.67 -12.66
C ASP A 195 10.27 20.78 -13.87
N GLY A 196 9.06 20.21 -13.69
CA GLY A 196 8.02 20.17 -14.73
C GLY A 196 8.22 19.13 -15.84
N ARG A 197 9.28 18.32 -15.78
CA ARG A 197 9.57 17.26 -16.77
C ARG A 197 9.29 15.88 -16.20
N VAL A 198 8.86 14.98 -17.07
CA VAL A 198 8.67 13.56 -16.72
C VAL A 198 10.02 12.84 -16.84
N MET A 199 10.51 12.34 -15.73
CA MET A 199 11.78 11.63 -15.63
C MET A 199 11.55 10.20 -15.16
N PRO A 200 12.45 9.24 -15.47
CA PRO A 200 12.42 7.93 -14.83
C PRO A 200 12.42 8.04 -13.30
N ARG A 201 11.73 7.14 -12.64
CA ARG A 201 11.75 7.05 -11.18
C ARG A 201 13.18 6.77 -10.69
N GLU A 202 13.60 7.46 -9.65
CA GLU A 202 14.92 7.28 -9.06
C GLU A 202 15.15 5.82 -8.63
N GLY A 203 16.31 5.26 -8.99
CA GLY A 203 16.66 3.87 -8.71
C GLY A 203 15.98 2.83 -9.61
N SER A 204 15.09 3.23 -10.53
CA SER A 204 14.57 2.31 -11.55
C SER A 204 15.60 2.07 -12.67
N MET A 205 15.50 0.89 -13.29
CA MET A 205 16.21 0.64 -14.54
C MET A 205 15.67 1.56 -15.65
N PRO A 206 16.50 1.94 -16.64
CA PRO A 206 16.07 2.84 -17.69
C PRO A 206 14.88 2.26 -18.47
N PRO A 207 13.86 3.08 -18.79
CA PRO A 207 12.75 2.66 -19.62
C PRO A 207 13.19 2.48 -21.09
N PRO A 208 12.42 1.73 -21.90
CA PRO A 208 12.77 1.48 -23.30
C PRO A 208 12.68 2.71 -24.20
N VAL A 209 11.94 3.74 -23.76
CA VAL A 209 11.75 5.02 -24.48
C VAL A 209 11.73 6.16 -23.47
N ASP A 210 11.94 7.40 -23.96
CA ASP A 210 11.75 8.59 -23.12
C ASP A 210 10.34 8.60 -22.53
N PRO A 211 10.19 8.69 -21.20
CA PRO A 211 8.90 8.64 -20.55
C PRO A 211 7.91 9.73 -21.03
N GLU A 212 8.37 10.90 -21.45
CA GLU A 212 7.51 11.97 -21.97
C GLU A 212 6.71 11.57 -23.21
N VAL A 213 7.19 10.55 -23.93
CA VAL A 213 6.48 10.01 -25.12
C VAL A 213 5.23 9.24 -24.74
N THR A 214 5.28 8.53 -23.61
CA THR A 214 4.22 7.59 -23.19
C THR A 214 3.41 8.05 -21.99
N THR A 215 3.95 9.01 -21.21
CA THR A 215 3.38 9.32 -19.90
C THR A 215 3.32 10.83 -19.65
N LYS A 216 2.27 11.27 -19.02
CA LYS A 216 2.15 12.58 -18.34
C LYS A 216 2.13 12.36 -16.84
N VAL A 217 2.77 13.27 -16.10
CA VAL A 217 2.79 13.24 -14.63
C VAL A 217 2.29 14.60 -14.11
N VAL A 218 1.36 14.55 -13.18
CA VAL A 218 0.88 15.74 -12.46
C VAL A 218 0.89 15.50 -10.96
N GLU A 219 0.75 16.56 -10.16
CA GLU A 219 0.61 16.42 -8.72
C GLU A 219 -0.81 16.00 -8.33
N PHE A 220 -0.90 15.12 -7.34
CA PHE A 220 -2.17 14.75 -6.71
C PHE A 220 -2.78 15.97 -6.01
N ASN A 221 -4.10 16.04 -5.92
CA ASN A 221 -4.83 17.19 -5.38
C ASN A 221 -4.67 18.52 -6.19
N HIS A 222 -4.31 18.43 -7.47
CA HIS A 222 -4.13 19.61 -8.31
C HIS A 222 -4.97 19.52 -9.61
N LEU A 223 -6.28 19.81 -9.51
CA LEU A 223 -7.23 19.70 -10.64
C LEU A 223 -6.84 20.54 -11.86
N ALA A 224 -6.33 21.77 -11.66
CA ALA A 224 -5.96 22.62 -12.78
C ALA A 224 -4.80 22.04 -13.63
N ALA A 225 -3.80 21.40 -12.97
CA ALA A 225 -2.74 20.70 -13.68
C ALA A 225 -3.29 19.47 -14.43
N LEU A 226 -4.20 18.72 -13.81
CA LEU A 226 -4.88 17.59 -14.45
C LEU A 226 -5.67 18.04 -15.66
N GLU A 227 -6.44 19.11 -15.57
CA GLU A 227 -7.20 19.69 -16.69
C GLU A 227 -6.28 20.09 -17.84
N THR A 228 -5.20 20.84 -17.54
CA THR A 228 -4.21 21.22 -18.53
C THR A 228 -3.59 19.99 -19.23
N ALA A 229 -3.27 18.95 -18.47
CA ALA A 229 -2.67 17.73 -19.00
C ALA A 229 -3.63 16.91 -19.89
N LEU A 230 -4.94 16.93 -19.60
CA LEU A 230 -5.95 16.20 -20.34
C LEU A 230 -6.53 16.97 -21.56
N SER A 231 -6.41 18.33 -21.58
CA SER A 231 -6.97 19.18 -22.63
C SER A 231 -6.57 18.81 -24.05
N PRO A 232 -5.33 18.34 -24.35
CA PRO A 232 -4.96 17.89 -25.71
C PRO A 232 -5.66 16.63 -26.19
N ARG A 233 -6.37 15.91 -25.30
CA ARG A 233 -7.08 14.65 -25.60
C ARG A 233 -6.18 13.55 -26.19
N ASP A 234 -4.91 13.51 -25.80
CA ASP A 234 -3.91 12.51 -26.22
C ASP A 234 -3.67 11.42 -25.13
N VAL A 235 -4.35 11.53 -23.98
CA VAL A 235 -4.25 10.60 -22.85
C VAL A 235 -5.33 9.53 -22.95
N ALA A 236 -4.92 8.25 -22.98
CA ALA A 236 -5.82 7.10 -22.98
C ALA A 236 -6.46 6.86 -21.62
N ALA A 237 -5.66 6.94 -20.57
CA ALA A 237 -6.11 6.69 -19.20
C ALA A 237 -5.42 7.59 -18.18
N VAL A 238 -6.18 7.91 -17.11
CA VAL A 238 -5.65 8.33 -15.80
C VAL A 238 -5.62 7.09 -14.92
N LEU A 239 -4.41 6.67 -14.50
CA LEU A 239 -4.21 5.57 -13.56
C LEU A 239 -3.81 6.16 -12.21
N MET A 240 -4.57 5.83 -11.16
CA MET A 240 -4.34 6.39 -9.82
C MET A 240 -4.81 5.48 -8.69
N GLU A 241 -4.20 5.63 -7.51
CA GLU A 241 -4.84 5.26 -6.26
C GLU A 241 -5.85 6.37 -5.87
N PRO A 242 -7.02 6.07 -5.30
CA PRO A 242 -7.98 7.12 -4.88
C PRO A 242 -7.54 7.90 -3.64
N ALA A 243 -6.59 7.36 -2.89
CA ALA A 243 -5.72 8.00 -1.92
C ALA A 243 -4.33 7.43 -2.13
N MET A 244 -3.30 8.26 -2.28
CA MET A 244 -1.94 7.75 -2.50
C MET A 244 -1.43 7.05 -1.25
N THR A 245 -0.69 5.96 -1.43
CA THR A 245 -0.17 5.17 -0.31
C THR A 245 1.30 4.77 -0.47
N ASN A 246 1.90 5.00 -1.63
CA ASN A 246 3.27 4.57 -1.93
C ASN A 246 4.36 5.60 -1.61
N CYS A 247 3.99 6.85 -1.36
CA CYS A 247 4.89 7.89 -0.88
C CYS A 247 4.49 8.43 0.50
N GLY A 248 3.63 7.72 1.19
CA GLY A 248 2.90 8.08 2.38
C GLY A 248 1.40 8.17 2.09
N ILE A 249 0.56 8.16 3.11
CA ILE A 249 -0.87 8.34 2.90
C ILE A 249 -1.15 9.81 2.56
N ILE A 250 -1.67 10.04 1.34
CA ILE A 250 -2.15 11.34 0.89
C ILE A 250 -3.63 11.19 0.54
N LEU A 251 -4.50 11.77 1.35
CA LEU A 251 -5.93 11.73 1.12
C LEU A 251 -6.32 12.72 0.02
N ALA A 252 -7.35 12.38 -0.74
CA ALA A 252 -7.95 13.29 -1.69
C ALA A 252 -8.58 14.48 -0.94
N SER A 253 -8.34 15.69 -1.42
CA SER A 253 -9.03 16.88 -0.94
C SER A 253 -10.52 16.84 -1.31
N ASP A 254 -11.34 17.57 -0.59
CA ASP A 254 -12.78 17.63 -0.85
C ASP A 254 -13.06 18.01 -2.31
N GLY A 255 -13.92 17.24 -2.97
CA GLY A 255 -14.28 17.42 -4.37
C GLY A 255 -13.24 17.02 -5.41
N TYR A 256 -12.02 16.64 -4.99
CA TYR A 256 -10.94 16.31 -5.94
C TYR A 256 -11.30 15.13 -6.83
N LEU A 257 -11.77 14.02 -6.26
CA LEU A 257 -12.11 12.81 -7.03
C LEU A 257 -13.32 13.01 -7.94
N ASP A 258 -14.28 13.85 -7.55
CA ASP A 258 -15.39 14.26 -8.39
C ASP A 258 -14.88 15.07 -9.59
N GLY A 259 -13.96 16.01 -9.37
CA GLY A 259 -13.29 16.76 -10.42
C GLY A 259 -12.48 15.87 -11.36
N VAL A 260 -11.78 14.84 -10.85
CA VAL A 260 -11.10 13.84 -11.70
C VAL A 260 -12.11 13.12 -12.57
N ARG A 261 -13.26 12.69 -12.02
CA ARG A 261 -14.32 12.04 -12.80
C ARG A 261 -14.88 12.95 -13.90
N GLU A 262 -15.18 14.18 -13.56
CA GLU A 262 -15.69 15.16 -14.53
C GLU A 262 -14.70 15.39 -15.70
N LEU A 263 -13.42 15.62 -15.35
CA LEU A 263 -12.37 15.86 -16.34
C LEU A 263 -12.15 14.66 -17.26
N THR A 264 -12.14 13.45 -16.71
CA THR A 264 -11.96 12.22 -17.50
C THR A 264 -13.13 11.97 -18.43
N GLN A 265 -14.38 12.19 -18.00
CA GLN A 265 -15.57 12.09 -18.83
C GLN A 265 -15.56 13.15 -19.96
N ARG A 266 -15.31 14.42 -19.63
CA ARG A 266 -15.28 15.52 -20.58
C ARG A 266 -14.24 15.35 -21.69
N THR A 267 -13.10 14.74 -21.36
CA THR A 267 -12.00 14.51 -22.29
C THR A 267 -12.07 13.15 -22.99
N GLY A 268 -12.96 12.26 -22.57
CA GLY A 268 -13.05 10.88 -23.07
C GLY A 268 -11.81 10.07 -22.69
N THR A 269 -11.25 10.32 -21.51
CA THR A 269 -10.10 9.61 -20.94
C THR A 269 -10.61 8.54 -19.97
N VAL A 270 -10.06 7.33 -20.04
CA VAL A 270 -10.47 6.23 -19.14
C VAL A 270 -9.94 6.50 -17.73
N TRP A 271 -10.81 6.42 -16.73
CA TRP A 271 -10.40 6.53 -15.32
C TRP A 271 -10.22 5.15 -14.72
N ILE A 272 -8.96 4.84 -14.37
CA ILE A 272 -8.56 3.57 -13.75
C ILE A 272 -8.20 3.81 -12.29
N ILE A 273 -8.88 3.16 -11.37
CA ILE A 273 -8.56 3.16 -9.94
C ILE A 273 -7.79 1.88 -9.59
N ASP A 274 -6.57 2.04 -9.06
CA ASP A 274 -5.80 0.95 -8.47
C ASP A 274 -6.14 0.84 -6.97
N GLU A 275 -6.93 -0.18 -6.63
CA GLU A 275 -7.37 -0.48 -5.26
C GLU A 275 -6.43 -1.43 -4.50
N THR A 276 -5.27 -1.74 -5.04
CA THR A 276 -4.36 -2.72 -4.45
C THR A 276 -4.04 -2.45 -2.99
N HIS A 277 -3.82 -1.19 -2.60
CA HIS A 277 -3.59 -0.79 -1.21
C HIS A 277 -4.83 -0.21 -0.53
N THR A 278 -5.67 0.51 -1.26
CA THR A 278 -6.83 1.22 -0.73
C THR A 278 -7.98 0.30 -0.37
N TRP A 279 -7.85 -1.00 -0.68
CA TRP A 279 -8.76 -2.03 -0.17
C TRP A 279 -8.79 -2.10 1.38
N CYS A 280 -7.82 -1.49 2.05
CA CYS A 280 -7.85 -1.29 3.51
C CYS A 280 -9.03 -0.43 4.00
N ALA A 281 -9.70 0.32 3.11
CA ALA A 281 -10.84 1.18 3.46
C ALA A 281 -12.14 0.40 3.71
N GLY A 282 -12.32 -0.79 3.13
CA GLY A 282 -13.54 -1.57 3.29
C GLY A 282 -13.65 -2.77 2.35
N PRO A 283 -14.68 -3.64 2.51
CA PRO A 283 -14.84 -4.87 1.72
C PRO A 283 -14.94 -4.66 0.20
N GLY A 284 -15.38 -3.50 -0.25
CA GLY A 284 -15.43 -3.07 -1.66
C GLY A 284 -14.43 -1.97 -1.98
N GLY A 285 -13.34 -1.87 -1.21
CA GLY A 285 -12.28 -0.88 -1.38
C GLY A 285 -12.71 0.55 -1.05
N TYR A 286 -11.85 1.48 -1.37
CA TYR A 286 -12.13 2.92 -1.30
C TYR A 286 -13.27 3.31 -2.25
N THR A 287 -13.25 2.75 -3.46
CA THR A 287 -14.27 3.00 -4.49
C THR A 287 -15.68 2.82 -3.96
N ARG A 288 -15.96 1.69 -3.29
CA ARG A 288 -17.29 1.44 -2.73
C ARG A 288 -17.58 2.29 -1.49
N ALA A 289 -16.57 2.49 -0.64
CA ALA A 289 -16.72 3.25 0.59
C ALA A 289 -17.07 4.74 0.35
N TYR A 290 -16.59 5.29 -0.77
CA TYR A 290 -16.79 6.70 -1.14
C TYR A 290 -17.67 6.90 -2.38
N GLY A 291 -18.30 5.84 -2.88
CA GLY A 291 -19.25 5.93 -3.98
C GLY A 291 -18.66 6.32 -5.33
N LEU A 292 -17.37 6.05 -5.57
CA LEU A 292 -16.69 6.39 -6.82
C LEU A 292 -17.20 5.52 -7.97
N LYS A 293 -17.15 6.06 -9.18
CA LYS A 293 -17.60 5.40 -10.40
C LYS A 293 -16.52 5.45 -11.50
N PRO A 294 -15.41 4.74 -11.33
CA PRO A 294 -14.39 4.66 -12.36
C PRO A 294 -14.83 3.83 -13.55
N ASP A 295 -14.09 3.94 -14.65
CA ASP A 295 -14.31 3.10 -15.84
C ASP A 295 -13.65 1.74 -15.69
N MET A 296 -12.54 1.68 -14.92
CA MET A 296 -11.83 0.43 -14.59
C MET A 296 -11.34 0.44 -13.15
N ILE A 297 -11.19 -0.76 -12.58
CA ILE A 297 -10.56 -0.99 -11.30
C ILE A 297 -9.51 -2.10 -11.45
N THR A 298 -8.35 -1.93 -10.81
CA THR A 298 -7.35 -2.97 -10.69
C THR A 298 -7.18 -3.37 -9.23
N LEU A 299 -6.95 -4.66 -8.97
CA LEU A 299 -6.81 -5.26 -7.66
C LEU A 299 -5.61 -6.19 -7.65
N GLY A 300 -4.94 -6.27 -6.52
CA GLY A 300 -3.87 -7.25 -6.29
C GLY A 300 -3.74 -7.65 -4.84
N LYS A 301 -2.53 -7.95 -4.43
CA LYS A 301 -2.10 -8.19 -3.03
C LYS A 301 -3.03 -9.13 -2.24
N PRO A 302 -4.03 -8.69 -1.44
CA PRO A 302 -4.76 -9.57 -0.55
C PRO A 302 -5.82 -10.45 -1.23
N VAL A 303 -6.07 -10.29 -2.55
CA VAL A 303 -7.22 -10.90 -3.25
C VAL A 303 -7.30 -12.41 -3.12
N ALA A 304 -6.15 -13.09 -3.05
CA ALA A 304 -6.05 -14.54 -2.90
C ALA A 304 -5.37 -14.97 -1.58
N GLY A 305 -5.44 -14.12 -0.53
CA GLY A 305 -4.92 -14.43 0.79
C GLY A 305 -3.39 -14.63 0.84
N GLY A 306 -2.65 -13.97 -0.04
CA GLY A 306 -1.19 -14.02 -0.14
C GLY A 306 -0.65 -14.90 -1.28
N LEU A 307 -1.50 -15.62 -2.01
CA LEU A 307 -1.11 -16.30 -3.26
C LEU A 307 -1.03 -15.28 -4.40
N PRO A 308 -0.10 -15.45 -5.37
CA PRO A 308 -0.03 -14.60 -6.54
C PRO A 308 -1.32 -14.61 -7.33
N ALA A 309 -2.06 -13.50 -7.28
CA ALA A 309 -3.27 -13.25 -8.04
C ALA A 309 -3.60 -11.76 -8.04
N ALA A 310 -4.28 -11.34 -9.09
CA ALA A 310 -4.81 -10.00 -9.27
C ALA A 310 -6.05 -10.06 -10.14
N ALA A 311 -6.76 -8.96 -10.25
CA ALA A 311 -7.91 -8.85 -11.15
C ALA A 311 -8.06 -7.41 -11.64
N PHE A 312 -8.73 -7.23 -12.76
CA PHE A 312 -9.16 -5.93 -13.24
C PHE A 312 -10.61 -6.01 -13.74
N GLY A 313 -11.37 -4.95 -13.48
CA GLY A 313 -12.77 -4.83 -13.83
C GLY A 313 -13.01 -3.71 -14.84
N LEU A 314 -14.03 -3.85 -15.67
CA LEU A 314 -14.42 -2.91 -16.71
C LEU A 314 -15.89 -2.50 -16.57
N SER A 315 -16.16 -1.24 -16.93
CA SER A 315 -17.52 -0.78 -17.19
C SER A 315 -18.12 -1.45 -18.43
N GLN A 316 -19.46 -1.41 -18.54
CA GLN A 316 -20.19 -1.89 -19.71
C GLN A 316 -19.66 -1.24 -21.00
N GLU A 317 -19.49 0.07 -21.00
CA GLU A 317 -19.02 0.83 -22.16
C GLU A 317 -17.64 0.38 -22.64
N LEU A 318 -16.69 0.19 -21.71
CA LEU A 318 -15.36 -0.28 -22.07
C LEU A 318 -15.35 -1.74 -22.54
N TYR A 319 -16.19 -2.58 -21.96
CA TYR A 319 -16.35 -3.94 -22.43
C TYR A 319 -16.82 -3.98 -23.89
N GLU A 320 -17.86 -3.22 -24.23
CA GLU A 320 -18.38 -3.14 -25.60
C GLU A 320 -17.37 -2.64 -26.62
N LYS A 321 -16.55 -1.64 -26.23
CA LYS A 321 -15.47 -1.11 -27.10
C LYS A 321 -14.31 -2.10 -27.32
N ASN A 322 -14.06 -3.01 -26.39
CA ASN A 322 -12.93 -3.93 -26.46
C ASN A 322 -13.30 -5.34 -26.91
N ILE A 323 -14.59 -5.73 -26.79
CA ILE A 323 -15.02 -7.14 -26.95
C ILE A 323 -14.70 -7.71 -28.33
N GLY A 324 -14.78 -6.89 -29.37
CA GLY A 324 -14.45 -7.30 -30.72
C GLY A 324 -13.05 -7.86 -30.87
N ASN A 325 -12.06 -7.15 -30.28
CA ASN A 325 -10.67 -7.58 -30.33
C ASN A 325 -10.38 -8.71 -29.33
N MET A 326 -11.07 -8.76 -28.20
CA MET A 326 -10.90 -9.84 -27.21
C MET A 326 -11.40 -11.20 -27.76
N LEU A 327 -12.41 -11.21 -28.60
CA LEU A 327 -13.02 -12.41 -29.18
C LEU A 327 -12.60 -12.69 -30.63
N ALA A 328 -11.73 -11.87 -31.22
CA ALA A 328 -11.30 -12.07 -32.60
C ALA A 328 -10.57 -13.41 -32.77
N GLU A 329 -11.15 -14.32 -33.53
CA GLU A 329 -10.63 -15.68 -33.76
C GLU A 329 -9.25 -15.70 -34.38
N THR A 330 -8.85 -14.63 -35.09
CA THR A 330 -7.59 -14.53 -35.81
C THR A 330 -6.43 -14.05 -35.01
N THR A 331 -6.63 -13.48 -33.79
CA THR A 331 -5.58 -12.79 -33.04
C THR A 331 -4.95 -13.59 -31.93
N GLY A 332 -5.43 -14.79 -31.61
CA GLY A 332 -4.90 -15.75 -30.62
C GLY A 332 -4.17 -15.21 -29.37
N VAL A 333 -3.49 -14.08 -29.50
CA VAL A 333 -2.79 -13.37 -28.40
C VAL A 333 -3.03 -11.88 -28.54
N ASN A 334 -3.98 -11.35 -27.78
CA ASN A 334 -4.32 -9.92 -27.74
C ASN A 334 -3.49 -9.12 -26.73
N GLY A 335 -2.45 -9.73 -26.14
CA GLY A 335 -1.60 -9.09 -25.13
C GLY A 335 -2.16 -9.05 -23.72
N LEU A 336 -3.22 -9.82 -23.45
CA LEU A 336 -3.82 -10.03 -22.14
C LEU A 336 -3.57 -11.45 -21.65
N GLY A 337 -3.42 -11.63 -20.33
CA GLY A 337 -3.26 -12.96 -19.75
C GLY A 337 -1.83 -13.52 -19.82
N GLY A 338 -1.76 -14.82 -19.84
CA GLY A 338 -0.56 -15.66 -19.84
C GLY A 338 -0.91 -17.07 -19.35
N THR A 339 -0.06 -18.06 -19.62
CA THR A 339 -0.33 -19.50 -19.34
C THR A 339 -0.82 -19.78 -17.91
N LEU A 340 -0.29 -19.04 -16.93
CA LEU A 340 -0.65 -19.25 -15.52
C LEU A 340 -1.81 -18.35 -15.05
N THR A 341 -2.26 -17.40 -15.87
CA THR A 341 -3.35 -16.49 -15.52
C THR A 341 -4.67 -17.25 -15.38
N GLY A 342 -5.42 -16.97 -14.31
CA GLY A 342 -6.71 -17.61 -14.06
C GLY A 342 -6.60 -19.11 -13.75
N ASN A 343 -5.44 -19.59 -13.25
CA ASN A 343 -5.27 -20.97 -12.88
C ASN A 343 -6.21 -21.37 -11.72
N ALA A 344 -6.57 -22.65 -11.68
CA ALA A 344 -7.54 -23.18 -10.73
C ALA A 344 -7.14 -22.98 -9.26
N LEU A 345 -5.84 -23.02 -8.95
CA LEU A 345 -5.36 -22.80 -7.60
C LEU A 345 -5.59 -21.37 -7.12
N ALA A 346 -5.23 -20.38 -7.97
CA ALA A 346 -5.44 -18.97 -7.65
C ALA A 346 -6.93 -18.66 -7.49
N LEU A 347 -7.79 -19.17 -8.38
CA LEU A 347 -9.24 -18.98 -8.33
C LEU A 347 -9.87 -19.58 -7.08
N ALA A 348 -9.50 -20.79 -6.69
CA ALA A 348 -9.98 -21.41 -5.46
C ALA A 348 -9.56 -20.61 -4.21
N ALA A 349 -8.32 -20.09 -4.20
CA ALA A 349 -7.84 -19.22 -3.14
C ALA A 349 -8.57 -17.86 -3.12
N MET A 350 -8.79 -17.24 -4.29
CA MET A 350 -9.58 -16.01 -4.40
C MET A 350 -10.99 -16.19 -3.87
N ARG A 351 -11.71 -17.25 -4.30
CA ARG A 351 -13.06 -17.57 -3.82
C ARG A 351 -13.08 -17.68 -2.30
N ALA A 352 -12.25 -18.53 -1.73
CA ALA A 352 -12.20 -18.74 -0.28
C ALA A 352 -11.85 -17.46 0.49
N THR A 353 -10.93 -16.65 -0.05
CA THR A 353 -10.52 -15.39 0.55
C THR A 353 -11.64 -14.35 0.50
N LEU A 354 -12.27 -14.17 -0.65
CA LEU A 354 -13.37 -13.24 -0.83
C LEU A 354 -14.58 -13.64 0.02
N GLU A 355 -14.92 -14.93 0.02
CA GLU A 355 -16.10 -15.44 0.73
C GLU A 355 -15.95 -15.42 2.26
N LYS A 356 -14.80 -15.86 2.78
CA LYS A 356 -14.62 -16.17 4.21
C LYS A 356 -13.66 -15.25 4.96
N VAL A 357 -12.78 -14.53 4.26
CA VAL A 357 -11.70 -13.77 4.88
C VAL A 357 -11.91 -12.27 4.76
N ILE A 358 -12.13 -11.75 3.55
CA ILE A 358 -12.40 -10.34 3.29
C ILE A 358 -13.87 -10.03 3.60
N THR A 359 -14.21 -9.93 4.87
CA THR A 359 -15.59 -9.77 5.35
C THR A 359 -15.80 -8.45 6.11
N ALA A 360 -17.02 -7.96 6.17
CA ALA A 360 -17.36 -6.81 7.00
C ALA A 360 -17.00 -7.01 8.48
N LYS A 361 -17.04 -8.28 8.99
CA LYS A 361 -16.60 -8.62 10.34
C LYS A 361 -15.11 -8.36 10.53
N ALA A 362 -14.27 -8.69 9.55
CA ALA A 362 -12.83 -8.41 9.59
C ALA A 362 -12.57 -6.91 9.75
N TYR A 363 -13.20 -6.08 8.93
CA TYR A 363 -13.02 -4.61 9.04
C TYR A 363 -13.55 -4.03 10.34
N ARG A 364 -14.67 -4.55 10.88
CA ARG A 364 -15.16 -4.14 12.21
C ARG A 364 -14.18 -4.43 13.35
N HIS A 365 -13.29 -5.41 13.18
CA HIS A 365 -12.19 -5.67 14.11
C HIS A 365 -10.98 -4.78 13.83
N MET A 366 -10.56 -4.67 12.57
CA MET A 366 -9.33 -4.02 12.15
C MET A 366 -9.37 -2.48 12.33
N VAL A 367 -10.48 -1.85 11.93
CA VAL A 367 -10.58 -0.37 11.90
C VAL A 367 -10.49 0.25 13.31
N PRO A 368 -11.13 -0.28 14.36
CA PRO A 368 -10.95 0.24 15.73
C PRO A 368 -9.51 0.12 16.24
N LEU A 369 -8.78 -0.95 15.87
CA LEU A 369 -7.37 -1.11 16.23
C LEU A 369 -6.48 -0.09 15.51
N ALA A 370 -6.77 0.19 14.24
CA ALA A 370 -6.09 1.25 13.50
C ALA A 370 -6.35 2.63 14.12
N LYS A 371 -7.59 2.91 14.54
CA LYS A 371 -7.91 4.15 15.27
C LYS A 371 -7.12 4.27 16.57
N LYS A 372 -6.98 3.16 17.32
CA LYS A 372 -6.19 3.14 18.54
C LYS A 372 -4.71 3.38 18.26
N PHE A 373 -4.14 2.69 17.27
CA PHE A 373 -2.75 2.87 16.86
C PHE A 373 -2.46 4.34 16.49
N ASP A 374 -3.31 4.93 15.68
CA ASP A 374 -3.25 6.32 15.28
C ASP A 374 -3.30 7.27 16.49
N ALA A 375 -4.26 7.08 17.39
CA ALA A 375 -4.39 7.88 18.61
C ALA A 375 -3.19 7.72 19.56
N ASP A 376 -2.62 6.53 19.69
CA ASP A 376 -1.43 6.28 20.53
C ASP A 376 -0.19 6.98 19.97
N VAL A 377 -0.01 6.97 18.64
CA VAL A 377 1.08 7.68 17.94
C VAL A 377 0.90 9.20 18.06
N GLU A 378 -0.29 9.73 17.76
CA GLU A 378 -0.61 11.15 17.91
C GLU A 378 -0.43 11.62 19.36
N GLY A 379 -0.84 10.79 20.33
CA GLY A 379 -0.62 11.06 21.75
C GLY A 379 0.86 11.20 22.09
N ALA A 380 1.72 10.33 21.57
CA ALA A 380 3.17 10.43 21.78
C ALA A 380 3.75 11.69 21.10
N ILE A 381 3.35 11.98 19.87
CA ILE A 381 3.75 13.19 19.13
C ILE A 381 3.40 14.44 19.92
N HIS A 382 2.18 14.53 20.45
CA HIS A 382 1.72 15.64 21.26
C HIS A 382 2.48 15.75 22.58
N ASP A 383 2.63 14.65 23.31
CA ASP A 383 3.25 14.63 24.64
C ASP A 383 4.74 15.07 24.61
N TYR A 384 5.43 14.76 23.51
CA TYR A 384 6.83 15.14 23.30
C TYR A 384 6.99 16.44 22.47
N GLY A 385 5.91 17.07 22.02
CA GLY A 385 5.94 18.31 21.24
C GLY A 385 6.65 18.16 19.89
N LEU A 386 6.52 16.99 19.25
CA LEU A 386 7.22 16.69 18.00
C LEU A 386 6.52 17.33 16.77
N PRO A 387 7.27 17.85 15.79
CA PRO A 387 6.73 18.35 14.56
C PRO A 387 6.41 17.19 13.59
N TRP A 388 5.61 16.22 14.03
CA TRP A 388 5.22 15.04 13.28
C TRP A 388 3.70 14.96 13.17
N HIS A 389 3.19 14.05 12.35
CA HIS A 389 1.76 13.74 12.26
C HIS A 389 1.55 12.26 11.98
N SER A 390 0.38 11.76 12.31
CA SER A 390 -0.14 10.47 11.88
C SER A 390 -1.36 10.66 10.99
N ILE A 391 -1.58 9.73 10.08
CA ILE A 391 -2.72 9.73 9.18
C ILE A 391 -3.24 8.32 8.99
N ARG A 392 -4.58 8.17 8.93
CA ARG A 392 -5.23 6.87 8.83
C ARG A 392 -6.11 6.76 7.61
N LEU A 393 -6.05 5.59 6.96
CA LEU A 393 -6.93 5.18 5.88
C LEU A 393 -7.52 3.78 6.19
N GLY A 394 -8.76 3.73 6.63
CA GLY A 394 -9.40 2.46 7.01
C GLY A 394 -8.63 1.73 8.12
N SER A 395 -8.09 0.55 7.80
CA SER A 395 -7.26 -0.28 8.69
C SER A 395 -5.76 -0.05 8.56
N ARG A 396 -5.33 0.98 7.84
CA ARG A 396 -3.95 1.39 7.60
C ARG A 396 -3.67 2.71 8.32
N VAL A 397 -2.49 2.83 8.95
CA VAL A 397 -2.00 4.05 9.61
C VAL A 397 -0.57 4.29 9.18
N GLU A 398 -0.21 5.54 9.00
CA GLU A 398 1.18 5.93 8.72
C GLU A 398 1.51 7.23 9.44
N TYR A 399 2.66 7.29 10.10
CA TYR A 399 3.18 8.52 10.69
C TYR A 399 4.39 9.04 9.92
N ARG A 400 4.59 10.37 9.96
CA ARG A 400 5.65 11.04 9.21
C ARG A 400 6.33 12.09 10.08
N PHE A 401 7.62 12.32 9.82
CA PHE A 401 8.49 13.23 10.55
C PHE A 401 8.38 14.67 10.05
N ARG A 402 7.14 15.15 9.89
CA ARG A 402 6.81 16.53 9.55
C ARG A 402 5.47 16.92 10.19
N ALA A 403 5.31 18.24 10.47
CA ALA A 403 4.15 18.72 11.21
C ALA A 403 2.81 18.59 10.45
N ALA A 404 2.80 18.87 9.15
CA ALA A 404 1.58 18.84 8.35
C ALA A 404 1.56 17.64 7.40
N PRO A 405 0.40 16.98 7.20
CA PRO A 405 0.25 15.96 6.17
C PRO A 405 0.63 16.49 4.78
N PRO A 406 1.33 15.69 3.95
CA PRO A 406 1.63 16.08 2.58
C PRO A 406 0.34 16.11 1.75
N ARG A 407 0.23 17.07 0.85
CA ARG A 407 -0.91 17.22 -0.05
C ARG A 407 -0.70 16.54 -1.40
N ASN A 408 0.58 16.26 -1.74
CA ASN A 408 0.96 15.70 -3.02
C ASN A 408 2.28 14.92 -2.93
N GLY A 409 2.70 14.31 -4.05
CA GLY A 409 3.90 13.47 -4.10
C GLY A 409 5.18 14.23 -3.82
N THR A 410 5.35 15.44 -4.35
CA THR A 410 6.55 16.27 -4.13
C THR A 410 6.72 16.59 -2.64
N GLU A 411 5.65 17.02 -1.95
CA GLU A 411 5.70 17.28 -0.50
C GLU A 411 6.02 16.01 0.31
N ALA A 412 5.47 14.87 -0.09
CA ALA A 412 5.69 13.59 0.59
C ALA A 412 7.13 13.09 0.42
N ILE A 413 7.70 13.23 -0.78
CA ILE A 413 9.09 12.84 -1.05
C ILE A 413 10.07 13.73 -0.29
N ALA A 414 9.83 15.05 -0.26
CA ALA A 414 10.66 16.01 0.47
C ALA A 414 10.62 15.81 2.00
N ALA A 415 9.57 15.13 2.51
CA ALA A 415 9.39 14.87 3.94
C ALA A 415 10.09 13.61 4.46
N LYS A 416 10.86 12.91 3.64
CA LYS A 416 11.58 11.71 4.06
C LYS A 416 12.74 12.06 4.99
N ASP A 417 12.88 11.29 6.05
CA ASP A 417 14.02 11.32 6.98
C ASP A 417 14.62 9.90 7.08
N PRO A 418 15.59 9.57 6.21
CA PRO A 418 16.15 8.22 6.16
C PRO A 418 16.83 7.77 7.46
N LEU A 419 17.45 8.70 8.20
CA LEU A 419 18.12 8.39 9.45
C LEU A 419 17.11 8.00 10.55
N LEU A 420 16.07 8.82 10.74
CA LEU A 420 15.00 8.52 11.70
C LEU A 420 14.23 7.26 11.30
N ASN A 421 13.89 7.10 10.01
CA ASN A 421 13.24 5.88 9.54
C ASN A 421 14.06 4.64 9.91
N LYS A 422 15.34 4.63 9.57
CA LYS A 422 16.22 3.49 9.85
C LYS A 422 16.33 3.19 11.34
N TYR A 423 16.43 4.24 12.17
CA TYR A 423 16.52 4.09 13.62
C TYR A 423 15.22 3.48 14.18
N VAL A 424 14.07 4.09 13.92
CA VAL A 424 12.77 3.63 14.47
C VAL A 424 12.49 2.20 14.04
N HIS A 425 12.65 1.88 12.76
CA HIS A 425 12.42 0.53 12.27
C HIS A 425 13.35 -0.53 12.88
N LEU A 426 14.62 -0.19 13.10
CA LEU A 426 15.57 -1.13 13.74
C LEU A 426 15.29 -1.28 15.24
N TYR A 427 14.90 -0.18 15.90
CA TYR A 427 14.47 -0.17 17.28
C TYR A 427 13.26 -1.08 17.51
N ASP A 428 12.25 -0.95 16.65
CA ASP A 428 11.04 -1.77 16.65
C ASP A 428 11.37 -3.25 16.39
N LEU A 429 12.17 -3.55 15.37
CA LEU A 429 12.54 -4.91 14.99
C LEU A 429 13.25 -5.63 16.15
N ASN A 430 14.20 -4.98 16.80
CA ASN A 430 14.90 -5.56 17.95
C ASN A 430 13.95 -5.86 19.13
N ARG A 431 12.80 -5.20 19.20
CA ARG A 431 11.75 -5.38 20.23
C ARG A 431 10.56 -6.21 19.74
N GLY A 432 10.73 -6.91 18.61
CA GLY A 432 9.74 -7.86 18.11
C GLY A 432 8.56 -7.24 17.35
N ILE A 433 8.78 -6.12 16.68
CA ILE A 433 7.80 -5.43 15.86
C ILE A 433 8.33 -5.28 14.43
N LEU A 434 7.50 -5.60 13.44
CA LEU A 434 7.77 -5.35 12.03
C LEU A 434 6.83 -4.27 11.49
N LEU A 435 7.40 -3.15 11.06
CA LEU A 435 6.75 -2.14 10.23
C LEU A 435 7.22 -2.28 8.78
N THR A 436 6.51 -1.70 7.83
CA THR A 436 6.93 -1.71 6.42
C THR A 436 8.23 -0.93 6.25
N PRO A 437 9.32 -1.52 5.72
CA PRO A 437 10.67 -0.97 5.84
C PRO A 437 10.92 0.35 5.10
N PHE A 438 10.09 0.68 4.10
CA PHE A 438 10.20 1.92 3.30
C PHE A 438 9.09 2.93 3.62
N HIS A 439 8.27 2.63 4.64
CA HIS A 439 7.20 3.46 5.19
C HIS A 439 7.15 3.34 6.72
N ASN A 440 6.65 4.35 7.40
CA ASN A 440 6.27 4.21 8.82
C ASN A 440 4.80 3.76 8.90
N MET A 441 4.48 2.68 8.19
CA MET A 441 3.13 2.23 7.94
C MET A 441 2.82 0.95 8.72
N ALA A 442 1.70 0.98 9.43
CA ALA A 442 1.12 -0.16 10.11
C ALA A 442 -0.22 -0.56 9.49
N LEU A 443 -0.40 -1.85 9.24
CA LEU A 443 -1.66 -2.47 8.85
C LEU A 443 -2.21 -3.28 10.01
N MET A 444 -3.52 -3.22 10.22
CA MET A 444 -4.23 -4.10 11.14
C MET A 444 -4.81 -5.29 10.39
N SER A 445 -4.68 -6.48 10.96
CA SER A 445 -5.29 -7.70 10.46
C SER A 445 -6.41 -8.21 11.38
N PRO A 446 -7.24 -9.17 10.95
CA PRO A 446 -8.20 -9.83 11.82
C PRO A 446 -7.57 -10.57 13.02
N TYR A 447 -6.27 -10.76 13.02
CA TYR A 447 -5.49 -11.42 14.07
C TYR A 447 -4.69 -10.46 14.94
N THR A 448 -4.61 -9.20 14.56
CA THR A 448 -3.98 -8.15 15.37
C THR A 448 -4.81 -7.94 16.64
N THR A 449 -4.15 -7.84 17.78
CA THR A 449 -4.81 -7.66 19.08
C THR A 449 -4.54 -6.26 19.64
N ARG A 450 -5.34 -5.87 20.65
CA ARG A 450 -5.07 -4.62 21.36
C ARG A 450 -3.69 -4.63 22.02
N LYS A 451 -3.25 -5.78 22.56
CA LYS A 451 -1.91 -5.92 23.17
C LYS A 451 -0.77 -5.68 22.17
N ASP A 452 -0.99 -6.02 20.89
CA ASP A 452 0.00 -5.75 19.84
C ASP A 452 0.14 -4.25 19.59
N VAL A 453 -1.00 -3.54 19.56
CA VAL A 453 -1.02 -2.07 19.43
C VAL A 453 -0.40 -1.41 20.64
N ASP A 454 -0.74 -1.88 21.88
CA ASP A 454 -0.15 -1.38 23.12
C ASP A 454 1.38 -1.61 23.16
N LEU A 455 1.87 -2.76 22.66
CA LEU A 455 3.30 -3.02 22.55
C LEU A 455 3.99 -1.99 21.65
N HIS A 456 3.45 -1.73 20.45
CA HIS A 456 4.00 -0.71 19.56
C HIS A 456 3.99 0.67 20.22
N ALA A 457 2.89 1.07 20.86
CA ALA A 457 2.78 2.37 21.50
C ALA A 457 3.86 2.61 22.57
N ASN A 458 4.17 1.58 23.38
CA ASN A 458 5.23 1.65 24.38
C ASN A 458 6.61 1.74 23.72
N VAL A 459 6.92 0.85 22.78
CA VAL A 459 8.20 0.82 22.07
C VAL A 459 8.45 2.13 21.30
N PHE A 460 7.41 2.68 20.66
CA PHE A 460 7.49 3.96 19.96
C PHE A 460 7.80 5.12 20.91
N ARG A 461 7.15 5.19 22.09
CA ARG A 461 7.43 6.20 23.11
C ARG A 461 8.86 6.07 23.64
N ASP A 462 9.31 4.87 23.94
CA ASP A 462 10.67 4.60 24.41
C ASP A 462 11.71 5.02 23.36
N SER A 463 11.47 4.71 22.08
CA SER A 463 12.37 5.10 20.98
C SER A 463 12.50 6.62 20.85
N ILE A 464 11.40 7.36 21.00
CA ILE A 464 11.41 8.83 20.96
C ILE A 464 12.14 9.38 22.17
N GLN A 465 11.82 8.91 23.36
CA GLN A 465 12.43 9.41 24.60
C GLN A 465 13.94 9.30 24.59
N GLU A 466 14.48 8.26 23.98
CA GLU A 466 15.93 8.04 23.88
C GLU A 466 16.65 9.07 23.02
N ILE A 467 16.01 9.59 21.98
CA ILE A 467 16.63 10.51 21.00
C ILE A 467 16.29 11.98 21.22
N LEU A 468 15.50 12.29 22.25
CA LEU A 468 15.23 13.68 22.64
C LEU A 468 16.46 14.35 23.26
N GLY A 469 16.62 15.65 22.94
CA GLY A 469 17.71 16.51 23.42
C GLY A 469 17.54 17.03 24.83
#